data_3680dd2d454f757ec8805daee055a410
#
_entry.id   3680dd2d454f757ec8805daee055a410
#
_cell.length_a   1.000
_cell.length_b   1.000
_cell.length_c   1.000
_cell.angle_alpha   90.00
_cell.angle_beta   90.00
_cell.angle_gamma   90.00
#
_symmetry.space_group_name_H-M   'P 1'
#
loop_
_entity.id
_entity.type
_entity.pdbx_description
1 polymer ?
#
loop_
_entity_poly.entity_id
_entity_poly.type
_entity_poly.pdbx_seq_one_letter_code
_entity_poly.pdbx_strand_id
1 'polypeptide(L)'
;MSCGHAVTPDSLTQWCRIQLDEGNHKFRCPAVVEGTKLCNKLWSYQEVRRLADLSVDEMEYFEQKMASLSVSEYCEVQSCPKCKTTVERKDLSNLCVQCVICTADQKKTYQFCWQCQKEWKGSGPRSDRCSNDGCINRDLQLLQTCKDISLPEVEGVTSCPSIRACPVCGMKVEHNRMYCKNVTCPRCRLTFCFVCLKPKSECCQSSSPYRICPGGVAPRQSHIPVWKK
;
A
#
# COMPACT_ATOMS: atom_id res chain seq x y z
N MET A 1 22.38 12.14 -15.14
CA MET A 1 21.84 11.53 -13.91
C MET A 1 22.91 10.64 -13.25
N SER A 2 22.86 10.48 -11.94
CA SER A 2 23.81 9.66 -11.16
C SER A 2 23.91 8.19 -11.62
N CYS A 3 22.90 7.70 -12.32
CA CYS A 3 22.91 6.36 -12.93
C CYS A 3 23.67 6.26 -14.26
N GLY A 4 24.22 7.35 -14.78
CA GLY A 4 24.92 7.41 -16.07
C GLY A 4 24.03 7.61 -17.30
N HIS A 5 22.70 7.56 -17.15
CA HIS A 5 21.78 7.80 -18.26
C HIS A 5 21.52 9.29 -18.46
N ALA A 6 21.50 9.73 -19.71
CA ALA A 6 21.15 11.09 -20.09
C ALA A 6 19.63 11.24 -20.21
N VAL A 7 19.13 12.40 -19.84
CA VAL A 7 17.75 12.83 -20.00
C VAL A 7 17.73 14.34 -20.16
N THR A 8 16.87 14.88 -21.02
CA THR A 8 16.71 16.33 -21.15
C THR A 8 16.00 16.90 -19.91
N PRO A 9 16.27 18.15 -19.52
CA PRO A 9 15.61 18.78 -18.37
C PRO A 9 14.09 18.68 -18.41
N ASP A 10 13.49 19.03 -19.56
CA ASP A 10 12.04 18.96 -19.76
C ASP A 10 11.49 17.52 -19.63
N SER A 11 12.11 16.54 -20.27
CA SER A 11 11.71 15.13 -20.15
C SER A 11 11.84 14.63 -18.72
N LEU A 12 12.83 15.09 -17.96
CA LEU A 12 13.02 14.76 -16.57
C LEU A 12 11.87 15.33 -15.71
N THR A 13 11.50 16.59 -15.94
CA THR A 13 10.38 17.26 -15.29
C THR A 13 9.09 16.48 -15.52
N GLN A 14 8.77 16.18 -16.78
CA GLN A 14 7.55 15.46 -17.15
C GLN A 14 7.51 14.05 -16.54
N TRP A 15 8.62 13.31 -16.61
CA TRP A 15 8.71 11.97 -16.03
C TRP A 15 8.46 11.97 -14.51
N CYS A 16 9.13 12.87 -13.79
CA CYS A 16 8.96 12.99 -12.36
C CYS A 16 7.53 13.42 -11.97
N ARG A 17 6.90 14.29 -12.77
CA ARG A 17 5.50 14.68 -12.58
C ARG A 17 4.56 13.49 -12.71
N ILE A 18 4.69 12.69 -13.78
CA ILE A 18 3.90 11.48 -13.98
C ILE A 18 4.07 10.53 -12.79
N GLN A 19 5.30 10.30 -12.32
CA GLN A 19 5.55 9.45 -11.16
C GLN A 19 4.83 9.95 -9.91
N LEU A 20 4.84 11.26 -9.65
CA LEU A 20 4.12 11.85 -8.51
C LEU A 20 2.60 11.72 -8.66
N ASP A 21 2.06 11.89 -9.86
CA ASP A 21 0.63 11.77 -10.14
C ASP A 21 0.15 10.32 -9.97
N GLU A 22 1.00 9.34 -10.30
CA GLU A 22 0.79 7.92 -10.05
C GLU A 22 0.99 7.51 -8.57
N GLY A 23 1.33 8.46 -7.70
CA GLY A 23 1.54 8.19 -6.27
C GLY A 23 2.93 7.69 -5.90
N ASN A 24 3.90 7.81 -6.80
CA ASN A 24 5.29 7.42 -6.57
C ASN A 24 6.13 8.65 -6.19
N HIS A 25 6.58 8.73 -4.94
CA HIS A 25 7.48 9.81 -4.48
C HIS A 25 8.97 9.47 -4.57
N LYS A 26 9.31 8.29 -5.09
CA LYS A 26 10.68 7.82 -5.30
C LYS A 26 10.96 7.74 -6.79
N PHE A 27 11.65 8.75 -7.32
CA PHE A 27 11.97 8.84 -8.73
C PHE A 27 12.95 7.75 -9.17
N ARG A 28 12.60 7.02 -10.22
CA ARG A 28 13.40 5.91 -10.75
C ARG A 28 13.72 6.15 -12.22
N CYS A 29 14.94 5.75 -12.62
CA CYS A 29 15.37 5.85 -13.99
C CYS A 29 14.57 4.91 -14.92
N PRO A 30 13.91 5.43 -15.97
CA PRO A 30 13.13 4.62 -16.91
C PRO A 30 13.99 4.02 -18.03
N ALA A 31 15.28 4.33 -18.09
CA ALA A 31 16.14 3.88 -19.20
C ALA A 31 16.19 2.36 -19.29
N VAL A 32 16.07 1.84 -20.50
CA VAL A 32 16.26 0.42 -20.81
C VAL A 32 17.76 0.14 -20.88
N VAL A 33 18.24 -0.84 -20.12
CA VAL A 33 19.66 -1.18 -20.02
C VAL A 33 19.98 -2.36 -20.95
N GLU A 34 19.12 -3.40 -20.95
CA GLU A 34 19.33 -4.60 -21.73
C GLU A 34 17.98 -5.28 -22.02
N GLY A 35 17.64 -5.42 -23.30
CA GLY A 35 16.36 -5.99 -23.71
C GLY A 35 15.16 -5.20 -23.16
N THR A 36 14.41 -5.79 -22.22
CA THR A 36 13.27 -5.15 -21.53
C THR A 36 13.61 -4.69 -20.11
N LYS A 37 14.86 -4.86 -19.66
CA LYS A 37 15.29 -4.54 -18.30
C LYS A 37 15.49 -3.04 -18.12
N LEU A 38 14.74 -2.45 -17.22
CA LEU A 38 14.88 -1.04 -16.84
C LEU A 38 16.05 -0.85 -15.87
N CYS A 39 16.71 0.30 -15.95
CA CYS A 39 17.75 0.72 -15.03
C CYS A 39 17.26 0.75 -13.57
N ASN A 40 16.08 1.32 -13.34
CA ASN A 40 15.40 1.38 -12.03
C ASN A 40 16.22 2.01 -10.87
N LYS A 41 17.41 2.61 -11.13
CA LYS A 41 18.17 3.31 -10.11
C LYS A 41 17.39 4.52 -9.59
N LEU A 42 17.41 4.70 -8.28
CA LEU A 42 16.78 5.84 -7.62
C LEU A 42 17.58 7.12 -7.89
N TRP A 43 16.84 8.20 -8.15
CA TRP A 43 17.35 9.56 -8.20
C TRP A 43 16.96 10.30 -6.93
N SER A 44 17.88 11.07 -6.37
CA SER A 44 17.54 11.96 -5.25
C SER A 44 16.75 13.17 -5.76
N TYR A 45 15.86 13.71 -4.93
CA TYR A 45 15.15 14.93 -5.29
C TYR A 45 16.10 16.12 -5.51
N GLN A 46 17.18 16.19 -4.76
CA GLN A 46 18.22 17.21 -4.97
C GLN A 46 18.83 17.14 -6.37
N GLU A 47 19.07 15.93 -6.88
CA GLU A 47 19.55 15.72 -8.25
C GLU A 47 18.50 16.14 -9.28
N VAL A 48 17.23 15.72 -9.09
CA VAL A 48 16.11 16.11 -9.96
C VAL A 48 15.95 17.62 -9.97
N ARG A 49 15.89 18.28 -8.81
CA ARG A 49 15.75 19.74 -8.68
C ARG A 49 16.86 20.52 -9.39
N ARG A 50 18.07 19.97 -9.42
CA ARG A 50 19.22 20.62 -10.08
C ARG A 50 19.24 20.46 -11.60
N LEU A 51 18.70 19.33 -12.09
CA LEU A 51 18.87 18.93 -13.50
C LEU A 51 17.58 19.03 -14.33
N ALA A 52 16.43 19.09 -13.68
CA ALA A 52 15.14 19.36 -14.30
C ALA A 52 14.93 20.86 -14.51
N ASP A 53 14.12 21.22 -15.47
CA ASP A 53 13.69 22.60 -15.71
C ASP A 53 12.39 22.88 -14.94
N LEU A 54 12.52 23.00 -13.60
CA LEU A 54 11.40 23.23 -12.69
C LEU A 54 11.18 24.73 -12.49
N SER A 55 9.99 25.20 -12.79
CA SER A 55 9.50 26.50 -12.33
C SER A 55 9.33 26.52 -10.81
N VAL A 56 9.18 27.68 -10.22
CA VAL A 56 8.94 27.83 -8.77
C VAL A 56 7.66 27.09 -8.35
N ASP A 57 6.59 27.21 -9.12
CA ASP A 57 5.31 26.58 -8.85
C ASP A 57 5.42 25.03 -8.94
N GLU A 58 6.22 24.52 -9.88
CA GLU A 58 6.47 23.09 -9.99
C GLU A 58 7.33 22.54 -8.86
N MET A 59 8.31 23.29 -8.40
CA MET A 59 9.09 22.93 -7.22
C MET A 59 8.18 22.82 -5.99
N GLU A 60 7.30 23.81 -5.77
CA GLU A 60 6.34 23.78 -4.67
C GLU A 60 5.37 22.59 -4.78
N TYR A 61 4.83 22.34 -5.97
CA TYR A 61 3.98 21.18 -6.24
C TYR A 61 4.69 19.86 -5.94
N PHE A 62 5.94 19.70 -6.40
CA PHE A 62 6.72 18.49 -6.18
C PHE A 62 6.98 18.26 -4.70
N GLU A 63 7.40 19.29 -3.98
CA GLU A 63 7.71 19.22 -2.54
C GLU A 63 6.46 18.90 -1.72
N GLN A 64 5.34 19.56 -1.99
CA GLN A 64 4.06 19.29 -1.32
C GLN A 64 3.56 17.86 -1.61
N LYS A 65 3.61 17.44 -2.88
CA LYS A 65 3.17 16.12 -3.28
C LYS A 65 4.05 15.01 -2.69
N MET A 66 5.37 15.17 -2.73
CA MET A 66 6.32 14.23 -2.11
C MET A 66 6.12 14.14 -0.60
N ALA A 67 5.93 15.25 0.10
CA ALA A 67 5.64 15.27 1.52
C ALA A 67 4.34 14.50 1.83
N SER A 68 3.27 14.78 1.09
CA SER A 68 1.99 14.09 1.22
C SER A 68 2.10 12.58 0.99
N LEU A 69 2.78 12.16 -0.08
CA LEU A 69 2.98 10.75 -0.41
C LEU A 69 3.88 10.03 0.60
N SER A 70 4.92 10.70 1.10
CA SER A 70 5.79 10.15 2.14
C SER A 70 5.02 9.92 3.44
N VAL A 71 4.17 10.86 3.83
CA VAL A 71 3.30 10.71 5.01
C VAL A 71 2.33 9.54 4.81
N SER A 72 1.73 9.41 3.63
CA SER A 72 0.79 8.32 3.33
C SER A 72 1.43 6.92 3.31
N GLU A 73 2.73 6.83 3.04
CA GLU A 73 3.48 5.57 3.13
C GLU A 73 3.61 5.06 4.58
N TYR A 74 3.66 6.00 5.56
CA TYR A 74 3.92 5.69 6.97
C TYR A 74 2.72 5.91 7.89
N CYS A 75 1.79 6.78 7.50
CA CYS A 75 0.64 7.19 8.31
C CYS A 75 -0.64 7.15 7.47
N GLU A 76 -1.72 6.64 8.04
CA GLU A 76 -3.05 6.83 7.46
C GLU A 76 -3.61 8.17 7.94
N VAL A 77 -3.86 9.08 7.00
CA VAL A 77 -4.47 10.40 7.28
C VAL A 77 -5.77 10.57 6.50
N GLN A 78 -6.77 11.12 7.14
CA GLN A 78 -8.06 11.49 6.52
C GLN A 78 -8.62 12.77 7.16
N SER A 79 -9.53 13.43 6.45
CA SER A 79 -10.23 14.58 7.01
C SER A 79 -11.34 14.15 7.96
N CYS A 80 -11.42 14.82 9.13
CA CYS A 80 -12.56 14.67 10.02
C CYS A 80 -13.87 15.00 9.27
N PRO A 81 -14.90 14.14 9.34
CA PRO A 81 -16.16 14.40 8.65
C PRO A 81 -16.88 15.68 9.10
N LYS A 82 -16.63 16.12 10.33
CA LYS A 82 -17.27 17.29 10.93
C LYS A 82 -16.52 18.60 10.69
N CYS A 83 -15.27 18.72 11.18
CA CYS A 83 -14.49 19.95 11.09
C CYS A 83 -13.51 20.02 9.91
N LYS A 84 -13.41 18.97 9.10
CA LYS A 84 -12.50 18.84 7.95
C LYS A 84 -10.99 18.89 8.28
N THR A 85 -10.60 19.03 9.52
CA THR A 85 -9.20 18.96 9.94
C THR A 85 -8.63 17.58 9.63
N THR A 86 -7.37 17.56 9.20
CA THR A 86 -6.63 16.30 8.96
C THR A 86 -6.40 15.56 10.29
N VAL A 87 -6.78 14.31 10.33
CA VAL A 87 -6.62 13.42 11.48
C VAL A 87 -5.76 12.22 11.07
N GLU A 88 -4.75 11.94 11.87
CA GLU A 88 -3.89 10.77 11.71
C GLU A 88 -4.49 9.58 12.47
N ARG A 89 -4.58 8.43 11.81
CA ARG A 89 -4.91 7.15 12.43
C ARG A 89 -3.63 6.46 12.90
N LYS A 90 -3.36 6.53 14.19
CA LYS A 90 -2.15 5.95 14.79
C LYS A 90 -2.25 4.44 14.98
N ASP A 91 -3.42 3.97 15.38
CA ASP A 91 -3.70 2.54 15.57
C ASP A 91 -4.48 2.00 14.36
N LEU A 92 -3.74 1.32 13.47
CA LEU A 92 -4.32 0.73 12.25
C LEU A 92 -5.25 -0.48 12.55
N SER A 93 -5.27 -0.99 13.78
CA SER A 93 -6.23 -2.01 14.23
C SER A 93 -7.60 -1.45 14.60
N ASN A 94 -7.67 -0.13 14.81
CA ASN A 94 -8.86 0.53 15.31
C ASN A 94 -9.47 1.45 14.25
N LEU A 95 -10.71 1.20 13.89
CA LEU A 95 -11.50 2.08 13.01
C LEU A 95 -12.16 3.25 13.74
N CYS A 96 -12.16 3.23 15.08
CA CYS A 96 -12.70 4.29 15.92
C CYS A 96 -11.63 5.36 16.13
N VAL A 97 -11.74 6.48 15.46
CA VAL A 97 -10.74 7.55 15.50
C VAL A 97 -11.30 8.81 16.13
N GLN A 98 -10.55 9.39 17.07
CA GLN A 98 -10.94 10.60 17.77
C GLN A 98 -10.44 11.84 17.02
N CYS A 99 -11.31 12.81 16.81
CA CYS A 99 -10.92 14.15 16.40
C CYS A 99 -10.71 15.05 17.61
N VAL A 100 -9.48 15.47 17.86
CA VAL A 100 -9.13 16.31 19.02
C VAL A 100 -9.77 17.69 18.94
N ILE A 101 -9.89 18.27 17.76
CA ILE A 101 -10.51 19.58 17.55
C ILE A 101 -12.00 19.54 17.91
N CYS A 102 -12.76 18.61 17.30
CA CYS A 102 -14.18 18.46 17.61
C CYS A 102 -14.43 18.09 19.07
N THR A 103 -13.53 17.32 19.69
CA THR A 103 -13.60 16.96 21.11
C THR A 103 -13.44 18.20 21.99
N ALA A 104 -12.49 19.08 21.68
CA ALA A 104 -12.28 20.32 22.41
C ALA A 104 -13.50 21.27 22.27
N ASP A 105 -13.97 21.47 21.02
CA ASP A 105 -15.11 22.36 20.74
C ASP A 105 -16.39 21.95 21.43
N GLN A 106 -16.66 20.64 21.48
CA GLN A 106 -17.89 20.12 22.06
C GLN A 106 -17.78 19.80 23.56
N LYS A 107 -16.60 19.89 24.15
CA LYS A 107 -16.30 19.44 25.53
C LYS A 107 -16.75 17.99 25.78
N LYS A 108 -16.86 17.20 24.71
CA LYS A 108 -17.26 15.79 24.70
C LYS A 108 -16.44 15.06 23.65
N THR A 109 -15.98 13.84 23.97
CA THR A 109 -15.24 13.01 23.04
C THR A 109 -16.02 12.81 21.75
N TYR A 110 -15.45 13.31 20.63
CA TYR A 110 -15.99 13.09 19.30
C TYR A 110 -15.15 12.06 18.57
N GLN A 111 -15.77 10.95 18.20
CA GLN A 111 -15.15 9.85 17.48
C GLN A 111 -15.93 9.58 16.21
N PHE A 112 -15.21 9.17 15.16
CA PHE A 112 -15.82 8.79 13.88
C PHE A 112 -15.20 7.49 13.35
N CYS A 113 -15.94 6.82 12.51
CA CYS A 113 -15.48 5.62 11.85
C CYS A 113 -14.54 5.98 10.69
N TRP A 114 -13.31 5.50 10.73
CA TRP A 114 -12.32 5.71 9.67
C TRP A 114 -12.81 5.30 8.29
N GLN A 115 -13.66 4.30 8.23
CA GLN A 115 -14.10 3.66 7.01
C GLN A 115 -15.35 4.31 6.39
N CYS A 116 -16.43 4.48 7.16
CA CYS A 116 -17.67 5.05 6.64
C CYS A 116 -17.80 6.56 6.86
N GLN A 117 -16.83 7.20 7.53
CA GLN A 117 -16.78 8.64 7.78
C GLN A 117 -18.02 9.20 8.53
N LYS A 118 -18.74 8.34 9.26
CA LYS A 118 -19.84 8.74 10.13
C LYS A 118 -19.40 8.74 11.57
N GLU A 119 -20.11 9.48 12.44
CA GLU A 119 -19.89 9.41 13.88
C GLU A 119 -19.88 7.95 14.36
N TRP A 120 -18.96 7.62 15.27
CA TRP A 120 -18.79 6.25 15.73
C TRP A 120 -20.03 5.75 16.47
N LYS A 121 -20.51 4.58 16.09
CA LYS A 121 -21.55 3.84 16.81
C LYS A 121 -21.03 2.46 17.18
N GLY A 122 -21.38 2.02 18.37
CA GLY A 122 -21.03 0.71 18.92
C GLY A 122 -19.81 0.74 19.85
N SER A 123 -19.43 -0.44 20.33
CA SER A 123 -18.24 -0.62 21.16
C SER A 123 -16.96 -0.41 20.32
N GLY A 124 -15.94 0.16 20.93
CA GLY A 124 -14.59 0.28 20.36
C GLY A 124 -13.56 -0.28 21.35
N PRO A 125 -12.32 -0.52 20.87
CA PRO A 125 -11.84 -0.45 19.50
C PRO A 125 -12.29 -1.61 18.61
N ARG A 126 -12.44 -1.40 17.30
CA ARG A 126 -12.78 -2.44 16.32
C ARG A 126 -12.02 -2.22 15.01
N SER A 127 -11.62 -3.32 14.36
CA SER A 127 -10.88 -3.32 13.09
C SER A 127 -11.72 -3.72 11.87
N ASP A 128 -12.91 -4.27 12.10
CA ASP A 128 -13.77 -4.81 11.03
C ASP A 128 -14.80 -3.79 10.53
N ARG A 129 -15.60 -3.21 11.43
CA ARG A 129 -16.65 -2.22 11.12
C ARG A 129 -17.14 -1.49 12.37
N CYS A 130 -17.84 -0.37 12.23
CA CYS A 130 -18.65 0.24 13.25
C CYS A 130 -20.10 -0.30 13.20
N SER A 131 -20.96 0.14 14.11
CA SER A 131 -22.39 -0.21 14.13
C SER A 131 -23.27 0.74 13.30
N ASN A 132 -22.70 1.56 12.41
CA ASN A 132 -23.47 2.34 11.46
C ASN A 132 -23.99 1.46 10.33
N ASP A 133 -25.23 1.69 9.91
CA ASP A 133 -25.83 0.99 8.79
C ASP A 133 -25.00 1.24 7.50
N GLY A 134 -24.74 0.15 6.75
CA GLY A 134 -23.97 0.17 5.52
C GLY A 134 -22.45 0.38 5.73
N CYS A 135 -21.94 0.27 6.95
CA CYS A 135 -20.49 0.27 7.18
C CYS A 135 -19.88 -1.07 6.73
N ILE A 136 -19.28 -1.06 5.54
CA ILE A 136 -18.64 -2.24 4.94
C ILE A 136 -17.14 -2.00 4.85
N ASN A 137 -16.34 -2.97 5.28
CA ASN A 137 -14.92 -2.95 5.02
C ASN A 137 -14.64 -3.36 3.56
N ARG A 138 -14.45 -2.36 2.69
CA ARG A 138 -14.24 -2.58 1.26
C ARG A 138 -13.01 -3.44 0.97
N ASP A 139 -11.94 -3.28 1.74
CA ASP A 139 -10.73 -4.07 1.57
C ASP A 139 -10.94 -5.52 1.98
N LEU A 140 -11.65 -5.74 3.07
CA LEU A 140 -12.02 -7.09 3.51
C LEU A 140 -13.01 -7.74 2.51
N GLN A 141 -13.98 -6.97 2.03
CA GLN A 141 -14.89 -7.44 0.99
C GLN A 141 -14.12 -7.85 -0.27
N LEU A 142 -13.15 -7.03 -0.71
CA LEU A 142 -12.32 -7.34 -1.86
C LEU A 142 -11.52 -8.63 -1.67
N LEU A 143 -10.92 -8.85 -0.48
CA LEU A 143 -10.20 -10.09 -0.16
C LEU A 143 -11.11 -11.34 -0.20
N GLN A 144 -12.39 -11.16 0.16
CA GLN A 144 -13.37 -12.25 0.16
C GLN A 144 -13.95 -12.53 -1.22
N THR A 145 -14.06 -11.51 -2.09
CA THR A 145 -14.78 -11.60 -3.37
C THR A 145 -13.90 -11.46 -4.60
N CYS A 146 -12.60 -11.18 -4.46
CA CYS A 146 -11.68 -11.11 -5.60
C CYS A 146 -11.72 -12.42 -6.41
N LYS A 147 -11.51 -12.31 -7.72
CA LYS A 147 -11.47 -13.49 -8.60
C LYS A 147 -10.32 -14.43 -8.20
N ASP A 148 -10.46 -15.70 -8.53
CA ASP A 148 -9.36 -16.63 -8.46
C ASP A 148 -8.50 -16.58 -9.72
N ILE A 149 -7.22 -16.86 -9.55
CA ILE A 149 -6.22 -16.96 -10.61
C ILE A 149 -5.48 -18.28 -10.52
N SER A 150 -5.00 -18.79 -11.64
CA SER A 150 -4.00 -19.86 -11.67
C SER A 150 -2.60 -19.24 -11.61
N LEU A 151 -1.65 -19.99 -11.05
CA LEU A 151 -0.23 -19.66 -11.06
C LEU A 151 0.49 -20.69 -11.95
N PRO A 152 0.61 -20.44 -13.26
CA PRO A 152 1.08 -21.46 -14.22
C PRO A 152 2.49 -21.96 -13.92
N GLU A 153 3.35 -21.12 -13.35
CA GLU A 153 4.73 -21.47 -12.96
C GLU A 153 4.80 -22.23 -11.62
N VAL A 154 3.66 -22.44 -10.94
CA VAL A 154 3.62 -23.13 -9.64
C VAL A 154 2.80 -24.39 -9.76
N GLU A 155 3.50 -25.52 -9.85
CA GLU A 155 2.88 -26.85 -9.98
C GLU A 155 1.81 -27.09 -8.91
N GLY A 156 0.61 -27.50 -9.32
CA GLY A 156 -0.51 -27.83 -8.45
C GLY A 156 -1.36 -26.64 -7.98
N VAL A 157 -1.06 -25.40 -8.39
CA VAL A 157 -1.87 -24.19 -8.05
C VAL A 157 -2.75 -23.78 -9.22
N THR A 158 -3.91 -24.40 -9.33
CA THR A 158 -4.90 -24.12 -10.39
C THR A 158 -5.88 -22.99 -10.02
N SER A 159 -6.09 -22.73 -8.72
CA SER A 159 -6.99 -21.71 -8.21
C SER A 159 -6.44 -21.11 -6.93
N CYS A 160 -6.25 -19.80 -6.91
CA CYS A 160 -5.77 -19.03 -5.77
C CYS A 160 -6.40 -17.62 -5.83
N PRO A 161 -6.86 -17.03 -4.72
CA PRO A 161 -7.34 -15.65 -4.74
C PRO A 161 -6.33 -14.68 -5.36
N SER A 162 -6.79 -13.82 -6.28
CA SER A 162 -5.92 -12.88 -7.01
C SER A 162 -5.31 -11.80 -6.12
N ILE A 163 -5.93 -11.53 -4.95
CA ILE A 163 -5.49 -10.51 -3.99
C ILE A 163 -5.35 -11.16 -2.62
N ARG A 164 -4.25 -10.84 -1.93
CA ARG A 164 -3.98 -11.25 -0.56
C ARG A 164 -3.58 -10.03 0.27
N ALA A 165 -3.94 -10.03 1.54
CA ALA A 165 -3.36 -9.10 2.52
C ALA A 165 -2.04 -9.68 3.04
N CYS A 166 -1.01 -8.86 3.11
CA CYS A 166 0.26 -9.23 3.73
C CYS A 166 0.03 -9.74 5.16
N PRO A 167 0.56 -10.89 5.56
CA PRO A 167 0.30 -11.49 6.87
C PRO A 167 0.84 -10.67 8.05
N VAL A 168 1.70 -9.69 7.81
CA VAL A 168 2.26 -8.83 8.86
C VAL A 168 1.61 -7.45 8.90
N CYS A 169 1.51 -6.76 7.76
CA CYS A 169 1.06 -5.36 7.76
C CYS A 169 -0.30 -5.12 7.08
N GLY A 170 -0.97 -6.17 6.62
CA GLY A 170 -2.27 -6.07 5.98
C GLY A 170 -2.30 -5.39 4.61
N MET A 171 -1.16 -4.97 4.06
CA MET A 171 -1.08 -4.37 2.72
C MET A 171 -1.62 -5.34 1.68
N LYS A 172 -2.53 -4.88 0.83
CA LYS A 172 -3.03 -5.68 -0.30
C LYS A 172 -1.92 -5.88 -1.32
N VAL A 173 -1.74 -7.13 -1.73
CA VAL A 173 -0.73 -7.55 -2.71
C VAL A 173 -1.41 -8.42 -3.75
N GLU A 174 -1.10 -8.17 -5.02
CA GLU A 174 -1.50 -8.99 -6.14
C GLU A 174 -0.31 -9.80 -6.65
N HIS A 175 -0.58 -11.00 -7.15
CA HIS A 175 0.44 -11.80 -7.82
C HIS A 175 0.46 -11.48 -9.32
N ASN A 176 1.62 -11.21 -9.87
CA ASN A 176 1.79 -10.92 -11.31
C ASN A 176 1.66 -12.14 -12.22
N ARG A 177 1.45 -13.35 -11.66
CA ARG A 177 1.38 -14.67 -12.31
C ARG A 177 2.67 -15.13 -13.01
N MET A 178 3.71 -14.33 -12.94
CA MET A 178 5.04 -14.69 -13.42
C MET A 178 5.87 -15.17 -12.22
N TYR A 179 6.76 -16.10 -12.46
CA TYR A 179 7.70 -16.64 -11.46
C TYR A 179 7.05 -17.46 -10.34
N CYS A 180 7.72 -17.56 -9.20
CA CYS A 180 7.36 -18.42 -8.09
C CYS A 180 6.24 -17.85 -7.20
N LYS A 181 5.70 -18.69 -6.32
CA LYS A 181 4.63 -18.32 -5.37
C LYS A 181 5.00 -17.30 -4.30
N ASN A 182 6.26 -16.85 -4.22
CA ASN A 182 6.70 -15.89 -3.20
C ASN A 182 6.57 -14.44 -3.70
N VAL A 183 5.99 -13.58 -2.88
CA VAL A 183 5.83 -12.15 -3.15
C VAL A 183 6.45 -11.32 -2.03
N THR A 184 7.00 -10.16 -2.37
CA THR A 184 7.55 -9.22 -1.38
C THR A 184 6.56 -8.08 -1.15
N CYS A 185 6.15 -7.91 0.10
CA CYS A 185 5.27 -6.80 0.47
C CYS A 185 5.98 -5.46 0.26
N PRO A 186 5.41 -4.52 -0.51
CA PRO A 186 6.05 -3.23 -0.75
C PRO A 186 6.13 -2.35 0.51
N ARG A 187 5.22 -2.54 1.48
CA ARG A 187 5.16 -1.75 2.73
C ARG A 187 6.17 -2.22 3.78
N CYS A 188 6.10 -3.48 4.20
CA CYS A 188 6.93 -4.00 5.31
C CYS A 188 8.14 -4.83 4.85
N ARG A 189 8.33 -5.00 3.54
CA ARG A 189 9.42 -5.76 2.92
C ARG A 189 9.46 -7.26 3.26
N LEU A 190 8.44 -7.77 3.97
CA LEU A 190 8.33 -9.20 4.18
C LEU A 190 8.16 -9.92 2.84
N THR A 191 8.98 -10.94 2.59
CA THR A 191 8.74 -11.92 1.53
C THR A 191 7.95 -13.08 2.10
N PHE A 192 6.78 -13.37 1.54
CA PHE A 192 5.87 -14.42 1.99
C PHE A 192 5.32 -15.22 0.82
N CYS A 193 4.85 -16.43 1.10
CA CYS A 193 4.19 -17.28 0.12
C CYS A 193 2.76 -16.78 -0.14
N PHE A 194 2.46 -16.42 -1.39
CA PHE A 194 1.14 -15.94 -1.80
C PHE A 194 0.05 -17.02 -1.69
N VAL A 195 0.46 -18.29 -1.79
CA VAL A 195 -0.43 -19.48 -1.75
C VAL A 195 -0.84 -19.81 -0.32
N CYS A 196 0.11 -19.98 0.61
CA CYS A 196 -0.19 -20.41 1.98
C CYS A 196 -0.10 -19.29 3.03
N LEU A 197 0.29 -18.05 2.64
CA LEU A 197 0.45 -16.87 3.48
C LEU A 197 1.55 -16.95 4.55
N LYS A 198 2.32 -18.03 4.61
CA LYS A 198 3.45 -18.14 5.53
C LYS A 198 4.66 -17.33 5.06
N PRO A 199 5.54 -16.85 5.97
CA PRO A 199 6.83 -16.28 5.59
C PRO A 199 7.59 -17.21 4.64
N LYS A 200 8.35 -16.65 3.68
CA LYS A 200 9.14 -17.44 2.73
C LYS A 200 10.07 -18.41 3.46
N SER A 201 10.73 -17.98 4.53
CA SER A 201 11.63 -18.79 5.34
C SER A 201 10.97 -20.07 5.89
N GLU A 202 9.71 -19.98 6.30
CA GLU A 202 8.94 -21.11 6.81
C GLU A 202 8.38 -21.98 5.67
N CYS A 203 7.80 -21.37 4.65
CA CYS A 203 7.21 -22.10 3.53
C CYS A 203 8.26 -22.90 2.75
N CYS A 204 9.45 -22.32 2.52
CA CYS A 204 10.52 -22.98 1.76
C CYS A 204 11.18 -24.17 2.50
N GLN A 205 10.96 -24.34 3.80
CA GLN A 205 11.40 -25.54 4.52
C GLN A 205 10.58 -26.77 4.15
N SER A 206 9.34 -26.60 3.75
CA SER A 206 8.39 -27.69 3.48
C SER A 206 7.98 -27.83 2.02
N SER A 207 8.30 -26.86 1.16
CA SER A 207 7.89 -26.86 -0.24
C SER A 207 8.79 -26.01 -1.13
N SER A 208 9.01 -26.48 -2.37
CA SER A 208 9.68 -25.70 -3.42
C SER A 208 8.92 -24.39 -3.72
N PRO A 209 9.60 -23.31 -4.12
CA PRO A 209 8.98 -22.07 -4.59
C PRO A 209 8.03 -22.26 -5.78
N TYR A 210 8.20 -23.32 -6.56
CA TYR A 210 7.46 -23.62 -7.79
C TYR A 210 6.49 -24.80 -7.65
N ARG A 211 6.16 -25.20 -6.42
CA ARG A 211 5.22 -26.26 -6.13
C ARG A 211 4.22 -25.84 -5.05
N ILE A 212 2.98 -26.37 -5.10
CA ILE A 212 1.96 -26.14 -4.08
C ILE A 212 2.48 -26.49 -2.68
N CYS A 213 2.03 -25.74 -1.68
CA CYS A 213 2.39 -25.99 -0.29
C CYS A 213 1.71 -27.25 0.24
N PRO A 214 2.31 -27.99 1.20
CA PRO A 214 1.70 -29.20 1.77
C PRO A 214 0.29 -28.97 2.34
N GLY A 215 0.01 -27.78 2.90
CA GLY A 215 -1.31 -27.38 3.37
C GLY A 215 -2.24 -26.83 2.30
N GLY A 216 -1.85 -26.88 1.02
CA GLY A 216 -2.63 -26.34 -0.08
C GLY A 216 -2.68 -24.81 -0.14
N VAL A 217 -3.72 -24.31 -0.81
CA VAL A 217 -4.00 -22.88 -0.91
C VAL A 217 -4.72 -22.41 0.35
N ALA A 218 -4.17 -21.38 1.01
CA ALA A 218 -4.82 -20.79 2.17
C ALA A 218 -6.22 -20.23 1.80
N PRO A 219 -7.21 -20.35 2.68
CA PRO A 219 -8.54 -19.81 2.44
C PRO A 219 -8.50 -18.30 2.24
N ARG A 220 -9.60 -17.70 1.77
CA ARG A 220 -9.76 -16.25 1.69
C ARG A 220 -9.68 -15.65 3.08
N GLN A 221 -8.97 -14.53 3.19
CA GLN A 221 -8.76 -13.90 4.49
C GLN A 221 -10.04 -13.24 4.99
N SER A 222 -10.43 -13.56 6.22
CA SER A 222 -11.61 -13.02 6.92
C SER A 222 -11.28 -11.80 7.80
N HIS A 223 -10.01 -11.46 7.93
CA HIS A 223 -9.52 -10.28 8.64
C HIS A 223 -8.26 -9.73 7.96
N ILE A 224 -7.99 -8.46 8.18
CA ILE A 224 -6.79 -7.78 7.68
C ILE A 224 -5.81 -7.67 8.85
N PRO A 225 -4.60 -8.25 8.74
CA PRO A 225 -3.57 -8.09 9.76
C PRO A 225 -3.18 -6.63 9.96
N VAL A 226 -2.88 -6.27 11.18
CA VAL A 226 -2.51 -4.92 11.57
C VAL A 226 -1.01 -4.84 11.77
N TRP A 227 -0.39 -3.84 11.15
CA TRP A 227 1.03 -3.62 11.30
C TRP A 227 1.35 -3.02 12.67
N LYS A 228 1.93 -3.81 13.53
CA LYS A 228 2.58 -3.33 14.75
C LYS A 228 4.02 -2.96 14.37
N LYS A 229 4.32 -1.67 14.37
CA LYS A 229 5.69 -1.16 14.24
C LYS A 229 6.45 -1.42 15.53
#